data_bd17c1b8b762573491cb64581796b0e8
#
_entry.id   bd17c1b8b762573491cb64581796b0e8
#
_cell.length_a   1.000
_cell.length_b   1.000
_cell.length_c   1.000
_cell.angle_alpha   90.00
_cell.angle_beta   90.00
_cell.angle_gamma   90.00
#
_symmetry.space_group_name_H-M   'P 1'
#
loop_
_entity.id
_entity.type
_entity.pdbx_description
1 polymer ?
#
loop_
_entity_poly.entity_id
_entity_poly.type
_entity_poly.pdbx_seq_one_letter_code
_entity_poly.pdbx_strand_id
1 'polypeptide(L)'
;MLIGLLLAGQHTSSTTSAWMGFFLARDRALQERCYSEQKRVCGEDLPPLHYDQLKDLSLLDRCLKETLRLRPPIMTMMRMAKTPQKVGEYTIPPGHQVCVSPTVNHRLRDTWAERMDFNPERYLLDNPAAGEKFAYIPFGAGRHRCIGENFAYVQIKTIWSTLLRLYDFELVEGHFPAVNYTTMIHTPHNPIIRYTRRKTQPQQ
;
A
#
# COMPACT_ATOMS: atom_id res chain seq x y z
N MET A 1 20.32 16.55 2.22
CA MET A 1 19.86 15.15 2.28
C MET A 1 18.58 14.99 3.12
N LEU A 2 18.50 15.49 4.36
CA LEU A 2 17.33 15.34 5.25
C LEU A 2 16.04 15.90 4.65
N ILE A 3 16.06 17.11 4.09
CA ILE A 3 14.90 17.73 3.43
C ILE A 3 14.37 16.86 2.28
N GLY A 4 15.24 16.27 1.48
CA GLY A 4 14.84 15.37 0.39
C GLY A 4 14.14 14.10 0.90
N LEU A 5 14.59 13.53 2.01
CA LEU A 5 13.94 12.38 2.64
C LEU A 5 12.54 12.73 3.19
N LEU A 6 12.40 13.90 3.82
CA LEU A 6 11.11 14.38 4.31
C LEU A 6 10.12 14.58 3.16
N LEU A 7 10.53 15.28 2.11
CA LEU A 7 9.69 15.51 0.92
C LEU A 7 9.28 14.21 0.23
N ALA A 8 10.22 13.27 0.05
CA ALA A 8 9.94 11.99 -0.59
C ALA A 8 8.99 11.12 0.25
N GLY A 9 9.13 11.11 1.57
CA GLY A 9 8.35 10.30 2.48
C GLY A 9 6.95 10.84 2.78
N GLN A 10 6.77 12.16 2.83
CA GLN A 10 5.53 12.78 3.27
C GLN A 10 4.35 12.43 2.35
N HIS A 11 4.45 12.74 1.07
CA HIS A 11 3.33 12.58 0.13
C HIS A 11 3.06 11.11 -0.24
N THR A 12 4.09 10.33 -0.42
CA THR A 12 3.93 8.91 -0.78
C THR A 12 3.31 8.09 0.35
N SER A 13 3.78 8.28 1.59
CA SER A 13 3.26 7.57 2.75
C SER A 13 1.84 8.01 3.12
N SER A 14 1.55 9.33 3.11
CA SER A 14 0.21 9.84 3.41
C SER A 14 -0.82 9.39 2.38
N THR A 15 -0.47 9.40 1.09
CA THR A 15 -1.34 8.92 0.02
C THR A 15 -1.63 7.42 0.15
N THR A 16 -0.61 6.61 0.40
CA THR A 16 -0.78 5.17 0.61
C THR A 16 -1.65 4.89 1.83
N SER A 17 -1.39 5.60 2.94
CA SER A 17 -2.19 5.50 4.16
C SER A 17 -3.66 5.89 3.92
N ALA A 18 -3.93 6.97 3.19
CA ALA A 18 -5.28 7.39 2.86
C ALA A 18 -6.03 6.32 2.02
N TRP A 19 -5.40 5.79 0.96
CA TRP A 19 -6.01 4.73 0.16
C TRP A 19 -6.29 3.46 0.97
N MET A 20 -5.37 3.06 1.84
CA MET A 20 -5.58 1.93 2.75
C MET A 20 -6.81 2.14 3.63
N GLY A 21 -6.99 3.37 4.14
CA GLY A 21 -8.16 3.74 4.91
C GLY A 21 -9.48 3.56 4.16
N PHE A 22 -9.53 3.98 2.90
CA PHE A 22 -10.72 3.79 2.07
C PHE A 22 -11.01 2.31 1.79
N PHE A 23 -10.00 1.49 1.55
CA PHE A 23 -10.20 0.05 1.38
C PHE A 23 -10.69 -0.62 2.66
N LEU A 24 -10.14 -0.27 3.82
CA LEU A 24 -10.59 -0.78 5.10
C LEU A 24 -12.00 -0.27 5.47
N ALA A 25 -12.32 1.00 5.20
CA ALA A 25 -13.64 1.56 5.46
C ALA A 25 -14.73 0.94 4.58
N ARG A 26 -14.39 0.45 3.40
CA ARG A 26 -15.31 -0.24 2.48
C ARG A 26 -15.65 -1.65 2.94
N ASP A 27 -14.74 -2.32 3.64
CA ASP A 27 -14.90 -3.69 4.11
C ASP A 27 -14.80 -3.77 5.64
N ARG A 28 -15.96 -3.67 6.29
CA ARG A 28 -16.04 -3.72 7.75
C ARG A 28 -15.58 -5.06 8.33
N ALA A 29 -15.84 -6.17 7.62
CA ALA A 29 -15.40 -7.49 8.08
C ALA A 29 -13.87 -7.60 8.07
N LEU A 30 -13.23 -7.11 7.02
CA LEU A 30 -11.77 -7.05 6.94
C LEU A 30 -11.18 -6.14 8.03
N GLN A 31 -11.81 -4.99 8.27
CA GLN A 31 -11.40 -4.06 9.33
C GLN A 31 -11.44 -4.72 10.71
N GLU A 32 -12.51 -5.47 11.01
CA GLU A 32 -12.65 -6.20 12.27
C GLU A 32 -11.65 -7.36 12.38
N ARG A 33 -11.35 -8.03 11.30
CA ARG A 33 -10.28 -9.05 11.27
C ARG A 33 -8.91 -8.43 11.60
N CYS A 34 -8.60 -7.24 11.06
CA CYS A 34 -7.36 -6.51 11.39
C CYS A 34 -7.31 -6.09 12.85
N TYR A 35 -8.45 -5.73 13.44
CA TYR A 35 -8.55 -5.44 14.87
C TYR A 35 -8.33 -6.70 15.72
N SER A 36 -8.97 -7.80 15.37
CA SER A 36 -8.83 -9.09 16.08
C SER A 36 -7.40 -9.65 15.95
N GLU A 37 -6.73 -9.45 14.82
CA GLU A 37 -5.31 -9.80 14.66
C GLU A 37 -4.45 -9.09 15.71
N GLN A 38 -4.72 -7.81 15.98
CA GLN A 38 -3.95 -7.05 16.96
C GLN A 38 -4.16 -7.57 18.39
N LYS A 39 -5.38 -7.94 18.76
CA LYS A 39 -5.65 -8.58 20.05
C LYS A 39 -4.86 -9.87 20.22
N ARG A 40 -4.85 -10.70 19.19
CA ARG A 40 -4.10 -11.96 19.18
C ARG A 40 -2.58 -11.75 19.30
N VAL A 41 -2.03 -10.72 18.64
CA VAL A 41 -0.57 -10.45 18.59
C VAL A 41 -0.10 -9.66 19.79
N CYS A 42 -0.88 -8.66 20.22
CA CYS A 42 -0.45 -7.70 21.23
C CYS A 42 -1.05 -7.97 22.62
N GLY A 43 -2.09 -8.80 22.70
CA GLY A 43 -2.87 -9.07 23.91
C GLY A 43 -4.25 -8.41 23.88
N GLU A 44 -5.20 -8.99 24.62
CA GLU A 44 -6.62 -8.57 24.62
C GLU A 44 -6.81 -7.11 25.02
N ASP A 45 -6.00 -6.60 25.92
CA ASP A 45 -6.06 -5.22 26.42
C ASP A 45 -5.40 -4.21 25.49
N LEU A 46 -4.84 -4.66 24.36
CA LEU A 46 -4.17 -3.86 23.37
C LEU A 46 -3.13 -2.88 23.96
N PRO A 47 -2.14 -3.36 24.70
CA PRO A 47 -1.09 -2.52 25.27
C PRO A 47 -0.34 -1.75 24.16
N PRO A 48 0.53 -0.78 24.50
CA PRO A 48 1.33 -0.07 23.52
C PRO A 48 2.04 -1.03 22.55
N LEU A 49 1.95 -0.73 21.25
CA LEU A 49 2.54 -1.55 20.21
C LEU A 49 4.07 -1.50 20.26
N HIS A 50 4.71 -2.65 20.35
CA HIS A 50 6.16 -2.77 20.24
C HIS A 50 6.59 -3.02 18.80
N TYR A 51 7.78 -2.52 18.44
CA TYR A 51 8.33 -2.64 17.10
C TYR A 51 8.37 -4.09 16.59
N ASP A 52 8.78 -5.02 17.45
CA ASP A 52 8.88 -6.45 17.09
C ASP A 52 7.53 -7.09 16.76
N GLN A 53 6.44 -6.57 17.29
CA GLN A 53 5.08 -7.07 17.01
C GLN A 53 4.58 -6.67 15.61
N LEU A 54 5.15 -5.63 15.00
CA LEU A 54 4.75 -5.17 13.66
C LEU A 54 4.91 -6.25 12.59
N LYS A 55 5.89 -7.13 12.71
CA LYS A 55 6.12 -8.24 11.78
C LYS A 55 4.99 -9.28 11.83
N ASP A 56 4.36 -9.44 12.99
CA ASP A 56 3.34 -10.44 13.26
C ASP A 56 1.92 -9.95 12.89
N LEU A 57 1.75 -8.65 12.60
CA LEU A 57 0.54 -8.05 12.02
C LEU A 57 0.47 -8.36 10.52
N SER A 58 0.30 -9.64 10.20
CA SER A 58 0.43 -10.17 8.84
C SER A 58 -0.75 -9.78 7.93
N LEU A 59 -1.97 -9.72 8.45
CA LEU A 59 -3.13 -9.28 7.68
C LEU A 59 -3.04 -7.79 7.37
N LEU A 60 -2.65 -6.97 8.35
CA LEU A 60 -2.43 -5.54 8.15
C LEU A 60 -1.33 -5.29 7.10
N ASP A 61 -0.26 -6.10 7.12
CA ASP A 61 0.81 -6.06 6.12
C ASP A 61 0.28 -6.39 4.71
N ARG A 62 -0.55 -7.43 4.58
CA ARG A 62 -1.18 -7.79 3.31
C ARG A 62 -2.15 -6.73 2.81
N CYS A 63 -2.89 -6.07 3.70
CA CYS A 63 -3.74 -4.93 3.34
C CYS A 63 -2.92 -3.77 2.77
N LEU A 64 -1.76 -3.47 3.36
CA LEU A 64 -0.85 -2.45 2.85
C LEU A 64 -0.28 -2.84 1.48
N LYS A 65 0.16 -4.09 1.31
CA LYS A 65 0.65 -4.61 0.02
C LYS A 65 -0.42 -4.49 -1.07
N GLU A 66 -1.66 -4.87 -0.78
CA GLU A 66 -2.76 -4.81 -1.73
C GLU A 66 -3.16 -3.36 -2.06
N THR A 67 -3.06 -2.46 -1.08
CA THR A 67 -3.21 -1.03 -1.32
C THR A 67 -2.18 -0.52 -2.32
N LEU A 68 -0.91 -0.84 -2.11
CA LEU A 68 0.19 -0.46 -3.01
C LEU A 68 0.05 -1.11 -4.39
N ARG A 69 -0.51 -2.29 -4.49
CA ARG A 69 -0.81 -2.94 -5.77
C ARG A 69 -1.85 -2.15 -6.56
N LEU A 70 -2.98 -1.85 -5.94
CA LEU A 70 -4.11 -1.18 -6.61
C LEU A 70 -3.92 0.34 -6.73
N ARG A 71 -3.22 0.94 -5.79
CA ARG A 71 -3.02 2.40 -5.71
C ARG A 71 -1.56 2.75 -5.39
N PRO A 72 -0.60 2.34 -6.25
CA PRO A 72 0.78 2.79 -6.06
C PRO A 72 0.82 4.32 -6.16
N PRO A 73 1.49 5.02 -5.24
CA PRO A 73 1.55 6.49 -5.27
C PRO A 73 2.23 7.03 -6.52
N ILE A 74 3.19 6.29 -7.08
CA ILE A 74 3.91 6.63 -8.32
C ILE A 74 3.49 5.65 -9.40
N MET A 75 2.81 6.16 -10.44
CA MET A 75 2.30 5.33 -11.55
C MET A 75 3.35 4.98 -12.59
N THR A 76 4.34 5.81 -12.78
CA THR A 76 5.30 5.69 -13.87
C THR A 76 6.71 5.97 -13.39
N MET A 77 7.60 5.05 -13.65
CA MET A 77 9.03 5.19 -13.42
C MET A 77 9.74 5.33 -14.76
N MET A 78 10.44 6.45 -14.96
CA MET A 78 11.14 6.76 -16.19
C MET A 78 12.65 6.54 -16.05
N ARG A 79 13.26 6.03 -17.11
CA ARG A 79 14.73 5.88 -17.24
C ARG A 79 15.14 6.33 -18.64
N MET A 80 16.32 6.91 -18.74
CA MET A 80 16.93 7.20 -20.03
C MET A 80 17.91 6.10 -20.41
N ALA A 81 17.77 5.54 -21.60
CA ALA A 81 18.73 4.61 -22.16
C ALA A 81 20.03 5.33 -22.49
N LYS A 82 21.14 5.00 -21.83
CA LYS A 82 22.47 5.56 -22.12
C LYS A 82 23.20 4.78 -23.22
N THR A 83 22.87 3.51 -23.35
CA THR A 83 23.37 2.59 -24.36
C THR A 83 22.18 1.87 -25.00
N PRO A 84 22.35 1.29 -26.21
CA PRO A 84 21.27 0.51 -26.82
C PRO A 84 20.75 -0.58 -25.88
N GLN A 85 19.43 -0.68 -25.72
CA GLN A 85 18.79 -1.70 -24.87
C GLN A 85 17.91 -2.60 -25.72
N LYS A 86 18.02 -3.92 -25.56
CA LYS A 86 17.15 -4.88 -26.23
C LYS A 86 15.94 -5.21 -25.33
N VAL A 87 14.74 -5.14 -25.92
CA VAL A 87 13.48 -5.57 -25.31
C VAL A 87 12.72 -6.43 -26.31
N GLY A 88 12.76 -7.75 -26.13
CA GLY A 88 12.27 -8.69 -27.12
C GLY A 88 13.03 -8.52 -28.44
N GLU A 89 12.32 -8.31 -29.54
CA GLU A 89 12.87 -8.07 -30.88
C GLU A 89 13.28 -6.62 -31.13
N TYR A 90 12.90 -5.70 -30.24
CA TYR A 90 13.14 -4.28 -30.42
C TYR A 90 14.46 -3.83 -29.79
N THR A 91 15.08 -2.85 -30.41
CA THR A 91 16.26 -2.15 -29.87
C THR A 91 15.88 -0.71 -29.57
N ILE A 92 15.99 -0.32 -28.31
CA ILE A 92 15.79 1.06 -27.86
C ILE A 92 17.09 1.81 -28.02
N PRO A 93 17.15 2.87 -28.84
CA PRO A 93 18.37 3.65 -29.05
C PRO A 93 18.77 4.45 -27.79
N PRO A 94 20.03 4.85 -27.66
CA PRO A 94 20.46 5.79 -26.63
C PRO A 94 19.68 7.12 -26.72
N GLY A 95 19.46 7.76 -25.57
CA GLY A 95 18.72 9.02 -25.47
C GLY A 95 17.19 8.87 -25.39
N HIS A 96 16.64 7.67 -25.61
CA HIS A 96 15.21 7.42 -25.48
C HIS A 96 14.83 7.18 -24.00
N GLN A 97 13.64 7.66 -23.65
CA GLN A 97 13.05 7.39 -22.34
C GLN A 97 12.30 6.05 -22.37
N VAL A 98 12.53 5.25 -21.34
CA VAL A 98 11.82 3.99 -21.09
C VAL A 98 10.94 4.18 -19.86
N CYS A 99 9.66 3.88 -19.99
CA CYS A 99 8.68 3.96 -18.92
C CYS A 99 8.29 2.56 -18.44
N VAL A 100 8.31 2.36 -17.12
CA VAL A 100 7.72 1.20 -16.45
C VAL A 100 6.59 1.69 -15.56
N SER A 101 5.40 1.11 -15.71
CA SER A 101 4.24 1.51 -14.94
C SER A 101 3.84 0.44 -13.92
N PRO A 102 4.09 0.66 -12.61
CA PRO A 102 3.58 -0.23 -11.57
C PRO A 102 2.08 -0.47 -11.69
N THR A 103 1.31 0.58 -12.00
CA THR A 103 -0.15 0.48 -12.17
C THR A 103 -0.56 -0.52 -13.25
N VAL A 104 0.20 -0.63 -14.34
CA VAL A 104 -0.04 -1.62 -15.40
C VAL A 104 0.43 -3.00 -14.94
N ASN A 105 1.68 -3.12 -14.47
CA ASN A 105 2.25 -4.39 -14.03
C ASN A 105 1.40 -5.08 -12.97
N HIS A 106 0.90 -4.31 -12.01
CA HIS A 106 0.08 -4.82 -10.91
C HIS A 106 -1.34 -5.22 -11.34
N ARG A 107 -1.68 -5.11 -12.63
CA ARG A 107 -3.01 -5.44 -13.19
C ARG A 107 -2.93 -6.30 -14.46
N LEU A 108 -1.78 -6.88 -14.77
CA LEU A 108 -1.65 -7.81 -15.88
C LEU A 108 -2.55 -9.03 -15.67
N ARG A 109 -3.32 -9.41 -16.68
CA ARG A 109 -4.32 -10.48 -16.60
C ARG A 109 -3.71 -11.84 -16.30
N ASP A 110 -2.59 -12.09 -16.94
CA ASP A 110 -1.90 -13.38 -16.85
C ASP A 110 -1.15 -13.57 -15.52
N THR A 111 -0.96 -12.48 -14.77
CA THR A 111 -0.22 -12.49 -13.52
C THR A 111 -1.15 -12.36 -12.30
N TRP A 112 -2.19 -11.54 -12.40
CA TRP A 112 -3.05 -11.18 -11.25
C TRP A 112 -4.49 -11.64 -11.49
N ALA A 113 -4.90 -12.71 -10.83
CA ALA A 113 -6.31 -13.11 -10.76
C ALA A 113 -7.13 -12.01 -10.07
N GLU A 114 -8.40 -11.80 -10.52
CA GLU A 114 -9.28 -10.76 -9.95
C GLU A 114 -8.57 -9.43 -9.75
N ARG A 115 -7.84 -9.01 -10.76
CA ARG A 115 -6.85 -7.93 -10.71
C ARG A 115 -7.37 -6.57 -10.24
N MET A 116 -8.69 -6.35 -10.30
CA MET A 116 -9.32 -5.09 -9.88
C MET A 116 -9.83 -5.12 -8.44
N ASP A 117 -9.91 -6.32 -7.85
CA ASP A 117 -10.47 -6.50 -6.52
C ASP A 117 -9.40 -6.31 -5.44
N PHE A 118 -9.81 -5.71 -4.33
CA PHE A 118 -8.97 -5.60 -3.15
C PHE A 118 -9.05 -6.89 -2.35
N ASN A 119 -8.05 -7.73 -2.49
CA ASN A 119 -7.97 -9.03 -1.84
C ASN A 119 -6.61 -9.24 -1.17
N PRO A 120 -6.48 -8.97 0.14
CA PRO A 120 -5.23 -9.18 0.88
C PRO A 120 -4.79 -10.65 0.94
N GLU A 121 -5.71 -11.60 0.73
CA GLU A 121 -5.39 -13.03 0.83
C GLU A 121 -4.51 -13.51 -0.34
N ARG A 122 -4.39 -12.72 -1.41
CA ARG A 122 -3.47 -13.03 -2.52
C ARG A 122 -1.98 -13.08 -2.13
N TYR A 123 -1.62 -12.58 -0.96
CA TYR A 123 -0.24 -12.62 -0.43
C TYR A 123 0.00 -13.76 0.56
N LEU A 124 -0.92 -14.71 0.67
CA LEU A 124 -0.66 -15.96 1.35
C LEU A 124 0.36 -16.80 0.55
N LEU A 125 1.08 -17.69 1.24
CA LEU A 125 2.22 -18.43 0.70
C LEU A 125 1.93 -19.21 -0.60
N ASP A 126 0.68 -19.55 -0.87
CA ASP A 126 0.27 -20.36 -2.01
C ASP A 126 -0.10 -19.54 -3.26
N ASN A 127 0.07 -18.21 -3.24
CA ASN A 127 -0.25 -17.39 -4.40
C ASN A 127 1.00 -17.14 -5.27
N PRO A 128 1.09 -17.75 -6.47
CA PRO A 128 2.27 -17.63 -7.33
C PRO A 128 2.54 -16.19 -7.81
N ALA A 129 1.51 -15.37 -8.00
CA ALA A 129 1.66 -14.00 -8.49
C ALA A 129 2.44 -13.10 -7.52
N ALA A 130 2.32 -13.32 -6.22
CA ALA A 130 3.03 -12.54 -5.22
C ALA A 130 4.54 -12.82 -5.20
N GLY A 131 4.96 -13.99 -5.70
CA GLY A 131 6.36 -14.41 -5.78
C GLY A 131 7.01 -14.17 -7.16
N GLU A 132 6.24 -13.83 -8.19
CA GLU A 132 6.78 -13.62 -9.52
C GLU A 132 7.67 -12.37 -9.59
N LYS A 133 8.89 -12.55 -10.11
CA LYS A 133 9.87 -11.47 -10.21
C LYS A 133 9.32 -10.32 -11.06
N PHE A 134 9.36 -9.11 -10.51
CA PHE A 134 8.88 -7.87 -11.13
C PHE A 134 7.35 -7.75 -11.35
N ALA A 135 6.54 -8.74 -10.96
CA ALA A 135 5.09 -8.59 -10.99
C ALA A 135 4.58 -7.52 -10.01
N TYR A 136 5.27 -7.39 -8.86
CA TYR A 136 4.96 -6.43 -7.81
C TYR A 136 6.14 -5.50 -7.55
N ILE A 137 6.04 -4.24 -8.01
CA ILE A 137 7.14 -3.25 -7.97
C ILE A 137 6.72 -1.86 -7.45
N PRO A 138 5.96 -1.74 -6.36
CA PRO A 138 5.47 -0.43 -5.90
C PRO A 138 6.59 0.50 -5.43
N PHE A 139 7.74 -0.06 -5.06
CA PHE A 139 8.94 0.66 -4.64
C PHE A 139 10.04 0.65 -5.71
N GLY A 140 9.72 0.24 -6.93
CA GLY A 140 10.70 0.06 -7.98
C GLY A 140 11.57 -1.18 -7.80
N ALA A 141 12.61 -1.27 -8.62
CA ALA A 141 13.54 -2.39 -8.61
C ALA A 141 14.96 -1.97 -9.00
N GLY A 142 15.93 -2.84 -8.76
CA GLY A 142 17.33 -2.63 -9.10
C GLY A 142 18.01 -1.54 -8.26
N ARG A 143 19.03 -0.88 -8.84
CA ARG A 143 19.87 0.11 -8.14
C ARG A 143 19.10 1.34 -7.63
N HIS A 144 17.93 1.61 -8.21
CA HIS A 144 17.07 2.75 -7.89
C HIS A 144 15.81 2.36 -7.12
N ARG A 145 15.80 1.19 -6.46
CA ARG A 145 14.74 0.80 -5.54
C ARG A 145 14.65 1.81 -4.40
N CYS A 146 13.44 2.05 -3.93
CA CYS A 146 13.17 2.99 -2.83
C CYS A 146 13.94 2.58 -1.57
N ILE A 147 14.73 3.50 -1.03
CA ILE A 147 15.45 3.29 0.24
C ILE A 147 14.52 3.33 1.45
N GLY A 148 13.36 4.01 1.32
CA GLY A 148 12.39 4.22 2.39
C GLY A 148 11.34 3.09 2.52
N GLU A 149 11.44 2.00 1.78
CA GLU A 149 10.45 0.94 1.77
C GLU A 149 10.15 0.39 3.17
N ASN A 150 11.17 -0.06 3.90
CA ASN A 150 11.00 -0.60 5.24
C ASN A 150 10.41 0.44 6.20
N PHE A 151 10.85 1.69 6.11
CA PHE A 151 10.31 2.77 6.92
C PHE A 151 8.82 3.02 6.61
N ALA A 152 8.42 3.02 5.35
CA ALA A 152 7.03 3.19 4.94
C ALA A 152 6.13 2.09 5.52
N TYR A 153 6.58 0.83 5.48
CA TYR A 153 5.83 -0.28 6.09
C TYR A 153 5.68 -0.10 7.60
N VAL A 154 6.75 0.22 8.31
CA VAL A 154 6.71 0.46 9.76
C VAL A 154 5.76 1.61 10.08
N GLN A 155 5.93 2.75 9.41
CA GLN A 155 5.14 3.95 9.66
C GLN A 155 3.65 3.72 9.41
N ILE A 156 3.28 3.18 8.25
CA ILE A 156 1.86 3.02 7.87
C ILE A 156 1.19 1.94 8.74
N LYS A 157 1.88 0.84 9.00
CA LYS A 157 1.35 -0.22 9.89
C LYS A 157 1.14 0.30 11.31
N THR A 158 2.07 1.10 11.85
CA THR A 158 1.92 1.71 13.19
C THR A 158 0.72 2.66 13.23
N ILE A 159 0.57 3.53 12.24
CA ILE A 159 -0.56 4.46 12.15
C ILE A 159 -1.88 3.68 12.10
N TRP A 160 -2.01 2.73 11.19
CA TRP A 160 -3.26 1.98 11.03
C TRP A 160 -3.53 1.02 12.18
N SER A 161 -2.51 0.43 12.79
CA SER A 161 -2.66 -0.32 14.04
C SER A 161 -3.30 0.56 15.12
N THR A 162 -2.77 1.77 15.32
CA THR A 162 -3.32 2.72 16.31
C THR A 162 -4.74 3.16 15.96
N LEU A 163 -5.00 3.53 14.71
CA LEU A 163 -6.31 3.99 14.27
C LEU A 163 -7.37 2.90 14.43
N LEU A 164 -7.09 1.66 14.05
CA LEU A 164 -8.03 0.54 14.15
C LEU A 164 -8.33 0.12 15.60
N ARG A 165 -7.42 0.39 16.53
CA ARG A 165 -7.66 0.19 17.97
C ARG A 165 -8.65 1.20 18.53
N LEU A 166 -8.65 2.41 17.98
CA LEU A 166 -9.41 3.53 18.52
C LEU A 166 -10.71 3.79 17.79
N TYR A 167 -10.80 3.45 16.51
CA TYR A 167 -11.89 3.85 15.65
C TYR A 167 -12.34 2.75 14.70
N ASP A 168 -13.64 2.76 14.42
CA ASP A 168 -14.28 2.12 13.28
C ASP A 168 -14.44 3.14 12.16
N PHE A 169 -14.17 2.74 10.93
CA PHE A 169 -14.25 3.58 9.74
C PHE A 169 -15.32 3.06 8.78
N GLU A 170 -16.04 3.97 8.14
CA GLU A 170 -17.00 3.64 7.09
C GLU A 170 -16.99 4.68 5.98
N LEU A 171 -17.37 4.26 4.77
CA LEU A 171 -17.54 5.17 3.65
C LEU A 171 -18.80 6.03 3.88
N VAL A 172 -18.71 7.32 3.57
CA VAL A 172 -19.87 8.21 3.58
C VAL A 172 -20.73 7.90 2.36
N GLU A 173 -21.97 7.43 2.60
CA GLU A 173 -22.95 7.10 1.54
C GLU A 173 -22.39 6.16 0.45
N GLY A 174 -21.46 5.26 0.81
CA GLY A 174 -20.81 4.38 -0.14
C GLY A 174 -19.79 5.07 -1.05
N HIS A 175 -19.47 6.33 -0.81
CA HIS A 175 -18.53 7.11 -1.61
C HIS A 175 -17.11 6.57 -1.51
N PHE A 176 -16.63 5.91 -2.58
CA PHE A 176 -15.23 5.56 -2.75
C PHE A 176 -14.58 6.58 -3.68
N PRO A 177 -13.53 7.30 -3.24
CA PRO A 177 -12.99 8.43 -3.99
C PRO A 177 -12.38 8.02 -5.33
N ALA A 178 -12.53 8.89 -6.32
CA ALA A 178 -11.79 8.79 -7.57
C ALA A 178 -10.30 9.11 -7.34
N VAL A 179 -9.46 8.70 -8.28
CA VAL A 179 -8.04 9.07 -8.26
C VAL A 179 -7.88 10.49 -8.79
N ASN A 180 -7.15 11.30 -8.07
CA ASN A 180 -6.70 12.60 -8.57
C ASN A 180 -5.45 12.42 -9.46
N TYR A 181 -5.60 12.64 -10.76
CA TYR A 181 -4.54 12.53 -11.76
C TYR A 181 -3.84 13.85 -12.06
N THR A 182 -4.16 14.93 -11.35
CA THR A 182 -3.58 16.26 -11.62
C THR A 182 -2.19 16.43 -11.04
N THR A 183 -1.75 15.51 -10.19
CA THR A 183 -0.44 15.53 -9.55
C THR A 183 0.34 14.26 -9.86
N MET A 184 1.66 14.31 -9.70
CA MET A 184 2.54 13.14 -9.90
C MET A 184 2.25 12.01 -8.91
N ILE A 185 1.75 12.32 -7.72
CA ILE A 185 1.37 11.35 -6.69
C ILE A 185 -0.15 11.29 -6.65
N HIS A 186 -0.70 10.11 -6.91
CA HIS A 186 -2.13 9.90 -7.12
C HIS A 186 -2.91 9.80 -5.81
N THR A 187 -3.28 10.94 -5.30
CA THR A 187 -4.11 11.09 -4.09
C THR A 187 -5.58 10.74 -4.35
N PRO A 188 -6.36 10.34 -3.34
CA PRO A 188 -7.81 10.31 -3.46
C PRO A 188 -8.38 11.71 -3.67
N HIS A 189 -9.35 11.83 -4.57
CA HIS A 189 -10.05 13.10 -4.83
C HIS A 189 -11.20 13.26 -3.82
N ASN A 190 -11.29 14.43 -3.18
CA ASN A 190 -12.29 14.73 -2.14
C ASN A 190 -12.41 13.59 -1.10
N PRO A 191 -11.36 13.32 -0.34
CA PRO A 191 -11.32 12.21 0.60
C PRO A 191 -12.20 12.48 1.83
N ILE A 192 -13.38 11.87 1.88
CA ILE A 192 -14.30 11.96 3.01
C ILE A 192 -14.51 10.57 3.58
N ILE A 193 -14.33 10.42 4.89
CA ILE A 193 -14.55 9.19 5.61
C ILE A 193 -15.26 9.48 6.93
N ARG A 194 -16.18 8.60 7.33
CA ARG A 194 -16.81 8.66 8.66
C ARG A 194 -16.06 7.74 9.61
N TYR A 195 -15.93 8.15 10.85
CA TYR A 195 -15.36 7.32 11.90
C TYR A 195 -16.17 7.39 13.18
N THR A 196 -16.17 6.30 13.93
CA THR A 196 -16.80 6.20 15.25
C THR A 196 -15.75 5.65 16.21
N ARG A 197 -15.64 6.27 17.38
CA ARG A 197 -14.70 5.80 18.41
C ARG A 197 -15.18 4.45 18.95
N ARG A 198 -14.28 3.45 18.95
CA ARG A 198 -14.56 2.16 19.58
C ARG A 198 -14.78 2.35 21.09
N LYS A 199 -15.80 1.67 21.62
CA LYS A 199 -15.97 1.61 23.08
C LYS A 199 -14.88 0.70 23.64
N THR A 200 -13.79 1.28 24.12
CA THR A 200 -12.81 0.54 24.92
C THR A 200 -13.50 0.11 26.21
N GLN A 201 -13.38 -1.15 26.60
CA GLN A 201 -13.77 -1.54 27.95
C GLN A 201 -12.95 -0.70 28.94
N PRO A 202 -13.58 -0.16 30.01
CA PRO A 202 -12.83 0.57 31.03
C PRO A 202 -11.73 -0.36 31.55
N GLN A 203 -10.50 0.13 31.60
CA GLN A 203 -9.44 -0.51 32.35
C GLN A 203 -9.93 -0.58 33.81
N GLN A 204 -10.17 -1.78 34.33
CA GLN A 204 -10.43 -2.03 35.72
C GLN A 204 -9.14 -1.89 36.53
#